data_e3045600c665420eedb5f469f25c7c61
#
_entry.id   e3045600c665420eedb5f469f25c7c61
#
_cell.length_a   1.000
_cell.length_b   1.000
_cell.length_c   1.000
_cell.angle_alpha   90.00
_cell.angle_beta   90.00
_cell.angle_gamma   90.00
#
_symmetry.space_group_name_H-M   'P 1'
#
loop_
_entity.id
_entity.type
_entity.pdbx_description
1 polymer ?
#
loop_
_entity_poly.entity_id
_entity_poly.type
_entity_poly.pdbx_seq_one_letter_code
_entity_poly.pdbx_strand_id
1 'polypeptide(L)'
;MERWLIIHGVDFSGADSGGAHKIRIATRHGRQTPVQVERADRKGLLERIRAGVADGRPHLWRIDAPMGLALPTIEEAGVKGWRGCAEWMAGFAGARDWRSGLRTLTRQEPRRTCDHDLRTPMPPTNLRVFKQTWTFVCEILVPLAQEGVRIEPVVAGAPGMQTVVCESCPASDLQRRGWPHKGYKGKGERPREVREEILPRAVRAGLVVPESIGEQAIADEEGDLLDALLLALEPAPTVAPKEALVEGWVY
;
A
#
# COMPACT_ATOMS: atom_id res chain seq x y z
N MET A 1 -12.23 10.69 -18.83
CA MET A 1 -11.60 11.79 -18.06
C MET A 1 -10.81 11.17 -16.90
N GLU A 2 -9.53 11.47 -16.73
CA GLU A 2 -8.76 10.96 -15.59
C GLU A 2 -9.39 11.47 -14.29
N ARG A 3 -9.66 10.55 -13.38
CA ARG A 3 -10.23 10.88 -12.06
C ARG A 3 -9.18 11.53 -11.14
N TRP A 4 -7.93 11.13 -11.32
CA TRP A 4 -6.82 11.57 -10.49
C TRP A 4 -5.82 12.36 -11.31
N LEU A 5 -5.47 13.56 -10.83
CA LEU A 5 -4.44 14.38 -11.45
C LEU A 5 -3.04 13.84 -11.15
N ILE A 6 -2.85 13.34 -9.91
CA ILE A 6 -1.55 12.84 -9.44
C ILE A 6 -1.77 11.48 -8.76
N ILE A 7 -1.00 10.48 -9.19
CA ILE A 7 -1.01 9.14 -8.58
C ILE A 7 0.37 8.85 -8.01
N HIS A 8 0.39 8.43 -6.76
CA HIS A 8 1.59 8.00 -6.04
C HIS A 8 1.49 6.50 -5.77
N GLY A 9 2.40 5.74 -6.35
CA GLY A 9 2.61 4.33 -6.00
C GLY A 9 3.70 4.22 -4.96
N VAL A 10 3.42 3.52 -3.87
CA VAL A 10 4.32 3.44 -2.71
C VAL A 10 4.58 1.99 -2.35
N ASP A 11 5.82 1.54 -2.50
CA ASP A 11 6.31 0.33 -1.85
C ASP A 11 6.72 0.69 -0.42
N PHE A 12 5.98 0.16 0.57
CA PHE A 12 6.05 0.58 1.97
C PHE A 12 6.88 -0.39 2.81
N SER A 13 7.70 0.14 3.71
CA SER A 13 8.53 -0.65 4.62
C SER A 13 8.16 -0.48 6.09
N GLY A 14 7.83 -1.61 6.75
CA GLY A 14 7.64 -1.70 8.20
C GLY A 14 8.91 -2.01 9.00
N ALA A 15 10.09 -1.95 8.39
CA ALA A 15 11.35 -2.27 9.07
C ALA A 15 11.68 -1.30 10.22
N ASP A 16 12.19 -1.83 11.35
CA ASP A 16 12.49 -1.04 12.55
C ASP A 16 13.58 0.01 12.30
N SER A 17 14.83 -0.41 12.27
CA SER A 17 15.99 0.49 12.15
C SER A 17 16.35 0.87 10.72
N GLY A 18 15.93 0.09 9.76
CA GLY A 18 16.24 0.31 8.34
C GLY A 18 15.10 0.96 7.56
N GLY A 19 14.04 1.43 8.24
CA GLY A 19 12.94 2.13 7.57
C GLY A 19 13.37 3.45 6.92
N ALA A 20 14.46 4.04 7.39
CA ALA A 20 15.04 5.21 6.76
C ALA A 20 15.43 4.91 5.30
N HIS A 21 14.79 5.64 4.37
CA HIS A 21 15.01 5.54 2.92
C HIS A 21 14.75 4.18 2.26
N LYS A 22 13.97 3.29 2.90
CA LYS A 22 13.52 2.02 2.28
C LYS A 22 12.21 2.12 1.53
N ILE A 23 11.39 3.12 1.83
CA ILE A 23 10.15 3.36 1.11
C ILE A 23 10.48 3.90 -0.28
N ARG A 24 9.89 3.31 -1.32
CA ARG A 24 9.96 3.80 -2.70
C ARG A 24 8.66 4.51 -3.05
N ILE A 25 8.76 5.69 -3.61
CA ILE A 25 7.61 6.45 -4.08
C ILE A 25 7.81 6.73 -5.56
N ALA A 26 6.86 6.31 -6.38
CA ALA A 26 6.77 6.66 -7.79
C ALA A 26 5.59 7.60 -7.99
N THR A 27 5.82 8.80 -8.49
CA THR A 27 4.79 9.83 -8.70
C THR A 27 4.56 10.06 -10.18
N ARG A 28 3.28 9.94 -10.60
CA ARG A 28 2.82 10.24 -11.95
C ARG A 28 1.91 11.46 -11.94
N HIS A 29 2.26 12.49 -12.74
CA HIS A 29 1.46 13.68 -12.97
C HIS A 29 0.75 13.57 -14.35
N GLY A 30 -0.49 13.03 -14.36
CA GLY A 30 -1.20 12.74 -15.63
C GLY A 30 -0.54 11.62 -16.44
N ARG A 31 -0.93 11.48 -17.72
CA ARG A 31 -0.52 10.32 -18.55
C ARG A 31 0.74 10.53 -19.39
N GLN A 32 1.10 11.77 -19.65
CA GLN A 32 2.19 12.09 -20.59
C GLN A 32 3.46 12.59 -19.89
N THR A 33 3.43 12.71 -18.57
CA THR A 33 4.57 13.19 -17.80
C THR A 33 5.41 12.00 -17.33
N PRO A 34 6.74 12.08 -17.48
CA PRO A 34 7.63 11.06 -16.96
C PRO A 34 7.42 10.87 -15.45
N VAL A 35 7.39 9.61 -15.01
CA VAL A 35 7.30 9.27 -13.61
C VAL A 35 8.54 9.76 -12.87
N GLN A 36 8.33 10.33 -11.68
CA GLN A 36 9.38 10.70 -10.75
C GLN A 36 9.48 9.63 -9.67
N VAL A 37 10.69 9.31 -9.25
CA VAL A 37 10.91 8.33 -8.18
C VAL A 37 11.78 8.92 -7.09
N GLU A 38 11.45 8.60 -5.84
CA GLU A 38 12.21 9.02 -4.67
C GLU A 38 12.20 7.96 -3.58
N ARG A 39 13.06 8.15 -2.57
CA ARG A 39 13.09 7.34 -1.36
C ARG A 39 12.62 8.17 -0.17
N ALA A 40 11.95 7.52 0.77
CA ALA A 40 11.52 8.15 1.99
C ALA A 40 11.66 7.19 3.19
N ASP A 41 11.62 7.74 4.38
CA ASP A 41 11.21 7.05 5.59
C ASP A 41 9.72 7.28 5.84
N ARG A 42 9.17 6.68 6.91
CA ARG A 42 7.75 6.81 7.22
C ARG A 42 7.33 8.25 7.54
N LYS A 43 8.18 9.00 8.25
CA LYS A 43 7.94 10.41 8.54
C LYS A 43 7.90 11.23 7.24
N GLY A 44 8.87 11.03 6.37
CA GLY A 44 8.92 11.68 5.07
C GLY A 44 7.74 11.33 4.17
N LEU A 45 7.24 10.08 4.21
CA LEU A 45 6.02 9.70 3.50
C LEU A 45 4.80 10.45 4.04
N LEU A 46 4.62 10.50 5.36
CA LEU A 46 3.52 11.24 5.99
C LEU A 46 3.54 12.73 5.63
N GLU A 47 4.73 13.36 5.66
CA GLU A 47 4.90 14.77 5.27
C GLU A 47 4.52 15.01 3.79
N ARG A 48 4.85 14.08 2.88
CA ARG A 48 4.49 14.18 1.47
C ARG A 48 2.99 14.04 1.24
N ILE A 49 2.32 13.13 1.96
CA ILE A 49 0.86 13.01 1.89
C ILE A 49 0.22 14.32 2.37
N ARG A 50 0.69 14.90 3.47
CA ARG A 50 0.23 16.20 4.00
C ARG A 50 0.46 17.34 3.01
N ALA A 51 1.60 17.37 2.34
CA ALA A 51 1.87 18.33 1.28
C ALA A 51 0.89 18.21 0.11
N GLY A 52 0.54 16.98 -0.29
CA GLY A 52 -0.51 16.72 -1.28
C GLY A 52 -1.92 17.13 -0.82
N VAL A 53 -2.21 17.03 0.48
CA VAL A 53 -3.45 17.59 1.04
C VAL A 53 -3.46 19.11 0.95
N ALA A 54 -2.35 19.75 1.28
CA ALA A 54 -2.22 21.21 1.34
C ALA A 54 -2.25 21.86 -0.05
N ASP A 55 -1.85 21.17 -1.12
CA ASP A 55 -1.87 21.73 -2.48
C ASP A 55 -3.27 21.75 -3.12
N GLY A 56 -4.23 21.04 -2.52
CA GLY A 56 -5.65 21.05 -2.91
C GLY A 56 -5.98 20.34 -4.23
N ARG A 57 -5.02 19.69 -4.88
CA ARG A 57 -5.26 18.94 -6.11
C ARG A 57 -5.72 17.51 -5.82
N PRO A 58 -6.34 16.81 -6.78
CA PRO A 58 -6.70 15.40 -6.62
C PRO A 58 -5.45 14.51 -6.60
N HIS A 59 -5.15 13.92 -5.43
CA HIS A 59 -4.08 12.95 -5.22
C HIS A 59 -4.64 11.58 -4.87
N LEU A 60 -4.08 10.53 -5.46
CA LEU A 60 -4.31 9.14 -5.08
C LEU A 60 -2.99 8.52 -4.61
N TRP A 61 -2.93 8.14 -3.34
CA TRP A 61 -1.82 7.41 -2.74
C TRP A 61 -2.17 5.93 -2.65
N ARG A 62 -1.50 5.12 -3.46
CA ARG A 62 -1.63 3.66 -3.51
C ARG A 62 -0.45 3.04 -2.77
N ILE A 63 -0.69 2.47 -1.59
CA ILE A 63 0.38 2.04 -0.68
C ILE A 63 0.33 0.53 -0.49
N ASP A 64 1.47 -0.15 -0.73
CA ASP A 64 1.63 -1.59 -0.53
C ASP A 64 1.82 -1.91 0.96
N ALA A 65 0.74 -1.82 1.71
CA ALA A 65 0.70 -2.21 3.11
C ALA A 65 -0.74 -2.50 3.56
N PRO A 66 -0.98 -3.54 4.37
CA PRO A 66 -2.32 -3.82 4.89
C PRO A 66 -2.81 -2.70 5.80
N MET A 67 -4.03 -2.20 5.52
CA MET A 67 -4.63 -1.08 6.23
C MET A 67 -5.57 -1.49 7.38
N GLY A 68 -5.80 -2.78 7.58
CA GLY A 68 -6.72 -3.27 8.60
C GLY A 68 -6.53 -4.76 8.86
N LEU A 69 -7.36 -5.30 9.74
CA LEU A 69 -7.34 -6.69 10.19
C LEU A 69 -8.58 -7.43 9.74
N ALA A 70 -8.50 -8.75 9.69
CA ALA A 70 -9.65 -9.60 9.43
C ALA A 70 -10.72 -9.47 10.53
N LEU A 71 -12.00 -9.50 10.14
CA LEU A 71 -13.14 -9.35 11.05
C LEU A 71 -13.06 -10.25 12.28
N PRO A 72 -12.71 -11.55 12.19
CA PRO A 72 -12.56 -12.40 13.39
C PRO A 72 -11.54 -11.86 14.39
N THR A 73 -10.43 -11.27 13.91
CA THR A 73 -9.42 -10.67 14.80
C THR A 73 -9.94 -9.41 15.49
N ILE A 74 -10.74 -8.60 14.79
CA ILE A 74 -11.36 -7.37 15.32
C ILE A 74 -12.38 -7.74 16.40
N GLU A 75 -13.18 -8.79 16.17
CA GLU A 75 -14.17 -9.33 17.12
C GLU A 75 -13.49 -9.89 18.38
N GLU A 76 -12.43 -10.68 18.24
CA GLU A 76 -11.65 -11.21 19.38
C GLU A 76 -10.98 -10.09 20.22
N ALA A 77 -10.57 -8.99 19.58
CA ALA A 77 -10.07 -7.82 20.28
C ALA A 77 -11.17 -7.01 20.98
N GLY A 78 -12.45 -7.34 20.79
CA GLY A 78 -13.59 -6.67 21.40
C GLY A 78 -13.85 -5.25 20.91
N VAL A 79 -13.32 -4.88 19.75
CA VAL A 79 -13.43 -3.52 19.18
C VAL A 79 -14.38 -3.49 17.97
N LYS A 80 -14.84 -2.30 17.57
CA LYS A 80 -15.82 -2.15 16.50
C LYS A 80 -15.30 -1.25 15.39
N GLY A 81 -15.44 -1.72 14.15
CA GLY A 81 -15.09 -0.98 12.95
C GLY A 81 -13.60 -0.72 12.82
N TRP A 82 -13.23 -0.10 11.72
CA TRP A 82 -11.83 0.20 11.43
C TRP A 82 -11.20 1.15 12.45
N ARG A 83 -11.89 2.21 12.87
CA ARG A 83 -11.36 3.18 13.83
C ARG A 83 -11.07 2.55 15.19
N GLY A 84 -12.00 1.76 15.73
CA GLY A 84 -11.77 1.05 16.99
C GLY A 84 -10.61 0.05 16.91
N CYS A 85 -10.45 -0.63 15.77
CA CYS A 85 -9.31 -1.51 15.51
C CYS A 85 -7.99 -0.71 15.47
N ALA A 86 -7.95 0.40 14.75
CA ALA A 86 -6.76 1.25 14.62
C ALA A 86 -6.35 1.88 15.99
N GLU A 87 -7.31 2.33 16.79
CA GLU A 87 -7.10 2.86 18.13
C GLU A 87 -6.56 1.77 19.08
N TRP A 88 -7.15 0.56 19.00
CA TRP A 88 -6.64 -0.59 19.77
C TRP A 88 -5.18 -0.93 19.40
N MET A 89 -4.85 -0.95 18.09
CA MET A 89 -3.49 -1.17 17.63
C MET A 89 -2.53 -0.08 18.12
N ALA A 90 -2.95 1.18 18.09
CA ALA A 90 -2.15 2.32 18.53
C ALA A 90 -1.95 2.37 20.07
N GLY A 91 -2.73 1.62 20.85
CA GLY A 91 -2.54 1.47 22.29
C GLY A 91 -1.30 0.65 22.70
N PHE A 92 -0.63 0.00 21.76
CA PHE A 92 0.60 -0.76 22.02
C PHE A 92 1.85 0.10 21.73
N ALA A 93 2.92 -0.15 22.47
CA ALA A 93 4.17 0.62 22.37
C ALA A 93 4.88 0.43 21.00
N GLY A 94 4.52 -0.59 20.23
CA GLY A 94 5.08 -0.85 18.92
C GLY A 94 4.57 -2.16 18.30
N ALA A 95 4.98 -2.41 17.07
CA ALA A 95 4.51 -3.56 16.31
C ALA A 95 4.78 -4.91 17.01
N ARG A 96 5.91 -5.05 17.69
CA ARG A 96 6.24 -6.30 18.40
C ARG A 96 5.37 -6.50 19.63
N ASP A 97 5.13 -5.42 20.37
CA ASP A 97 4.26 -5.42 21.55
C ASP A 97 2.82 -5.73 21.12
N TRP A 98 2.32 -5.05 20.08
CA TRP A 98 1.03 -5.38 19.47
C TRP A 98 0.93 -6.85 19.06
N ARG A 99 1.95 -7.40 18.37
CA ARG A 99 1.93 -8.82 17.99
C ARG A 99 1.91 -9.74 19.21
N SER A 100 2.62 -9.41 20.26
CA SER A 100 2.60 -10.18 21.51
C SER A 100 1.20 -10.16 22.16
N GLY A 101 0.59 -8.98 22.26
CA GLY A 101 -0.80 -8.83 22.72
C GLY A 101 -1.80 -9.60 21.85
N LEU A 102 -1.66 -9.50 20.52
CA LEU A 102 -2.51 -10.26 19.59
C LEU A 102 -2.42 -11.77 19.85
N ARG A 103 -1.21 -12.31 20.12
CA ARG A 103 -1.01 -13.73 20.39
C ARG A 103 -1.60 -14.22 21.71
N THR A 104 -1.94 -13.32 22.64
CA THR A 104 -2.72 -13.65 23.83
C THR A 104 -4.22 -13.83 23.52
N LEU A 105 -4.72 -13.16 22.49
CA LEU A 105 -6.10 -13.25 22.04
C LEU A 105 -6.30 -14.46 21.11
N THR A 106 -5.46 -14.58 20.09
CA THR A 106 -5.58 -15.62 19.07
C THR A 106 -4.23 -16.09 18.55
N ARG A 107 -4.15 -17.39 18.23
CA ARG A 107 -3.01 -17.96 17.51
C ARG A 107 -3.25 -18.04 16.00
N GLN A 108 -4.47 -17.78 15.56
CA GLN A 108 -4.83 -17.79 14.16
C GLN A 108 -4.32 -16.52 13.44
N GLU A 109 -4.14 -16.64 12.16
CA GLU A 109 -3.80 -15.54 11.25
C GLU A 109 -4.87 -15.49 10.14
N PRO A 110 -6.11 -15.06 10.49
CA PRO A 110 -7.18 -15.06 9.51
C PRO A 110 -6.91 -14.07 8.38
N ARG A 111 -7.37 -14.44 7.20
CA ARG A 111 -7.35 -13.57 6.02
C ARG A 111 -8.57 -12.68 6.01
N ARG A 112 -8.41 -11.45 5.55
CA ARG A 112 -9.50 -10.54 5.25
C ARG A 112 -10.24 -10.99 3.99
N THR A 113 -11.44 -10.46 3.77
CA THR A 113 -12.20 -10.71 2.54
C THR A 113 -11.37 -10.38 1.30
N CYS A 114 -10.68 -9.22 1.27
CA CYS A 114 -9.80 -8.87 0.15
C CYS A 114 -8.61 -9.82 -0.04
N ASP A 115 -8.10 -10.41 1.04
CA ASP A 115 -6.98 -11.36 0.95
C ASP A 115 -7.39 -12.68 0.27
N HIS A 116 -8.67 -13.05 0.36
CA HIS A 116 -9.23 -14.17 -0.38
C HIS A 116 -9.58 -13.80 -1.82
N ASP A 117 -10.34 -12.73 -2.01
CA ASP A 117 -10.89 -12.34 -3.31
C ASP A 117 -9.81 -11.88 -4.29
N LEU A 118 -8.83 -11.15 -3.78
CA LEU A 118 -7.75 -10.56 -4.58
C LEU A 118 -6.42 -11.32 -4.44
N ARG A 119 -6.43 -12.45 -3.71
CA ARG A 119 -5.31 -13.37 -3.55
C ARG A 119 -4.02 -12.69 -3.10
N THR A 120 -4.12 -11.81 -2.09
CA THR A 120 -2.92 -11.22 -1.50
C THR A 120 -2.01 -12.31 -0.93
N PRO A 121 -0.70 -12.13 -0.92
CA PRO A 121 0.21 -13.21 -0.55
C PRO A 121 0.07 -13.64 0.92
N MET A 122 -0.22 -12.71 1.85
CA MET A 122 -0.22 -12.97 3.29
C MET A 122 -1.30 -12.19 4.03
N PRO A 123 -1.86 -12.75 5.14
CA PRO A 123 -2.75 -11.99 6.01
C PRO A 123 -1.99 -10.90 6.79
N PRO A 124 -2.67 -9.82 7.24
CA PRO A 124 -2.06 -8.67 7.92
C PRO A 124 -1.25 -9.01 9.18
N THR A 125 -1.62 -10.08 9.87
CA THR A 125 -1.01 -10.53 11.13
C THR A 125 0.15 -11.50 10.94
N ASN A 126 0.49 -11.87 9.70
CA ASN A 126 1.57 -12.79 9.41
C ASN A 126 2.93 -12.24 9.86
N LEU A 127 3.85 -13.14 10.27
CA LEU A 127 5.18 -12.80 10.78
C LEU A 127 6.00 -11.90 9.84
N ARG A 128 5.79 -12.00 8.55
CA ARG A 128 6.51 -11.22 7.53
C ARG A 128 5.90 -9.84 7.28
N VAL A 129 4.63 -9.62 7.66
CA VAL A 129 3.85 -8.44 7.29
C VAL A 129 3.39 -7.62 8.50
N PHE A 130 3.27 -8.22 9.71
CA PHE A 130 2.69 -7.56 10.89
C PHE A 130 3.32 -6.20 11.24
N LYS A 131 4.64 -6.04 11.04
CA LYS A 131 5.29 -4.75 11.26
C LYS A 131 4.83 -3.71 10.26
N GLN A 132 4.73 -4.09 8.99
CA GLN A 132 4.22 -3.24 7.92
C GLN A 132 2.77 -2.83 8.22
N THR A 133 1.92 -3.77 8.61
CA THR A 133 0.54 -3.51 9.02
C THR A 133 0.45 -2.52 10.17
N TRP A 134 1.15 -2.78 11.28
CA TRP A 134 1.09 -1.92 12.45
C TRP A 134 1.63 -0.51 12.17
N THR A 135 2.80 -0.41 11.55
CA THR A 135 3.42 0.89 11.26
C THR A 135 2.61 1.70 10.25
N PHE A 136 2.02 1.05 9.25
CA PHE A 136 1.14 1.74 8.31
C PHE A 136 -0.12 2.26 8.99
N VAL A 137 -0.82 1.42 9.75
CA VAL A 137 -2.03 1.82 10.45
C VAL A 137 -1.73 2.91 11.48
N CYS A 138 -0.75 2.68 12.37
CA CYS A 138 -0.55 3.55 13.54
C CYS A 138 0.25 4.82 13.22
N GLU A 139 1.26 4.74 12.36
CA GLU A 139 2.16 5.87 12.10
C GLU A 139 1.73 6.71 10.87
N ILE A 140 0.91 6.15 9.98
CA ILE A 140 0.46 6.85 8.76
C ILE A 140 -1.05 7.08 8.77
N LEU A 141 -1.86 6.01 8.86
CA LEU A 141 -3.31 6.14 8.66
C LEU A 141 -4.02 6.81 9.83
N VAL A 142 -3.65 6.51 11.07
CA VAL A 142 -4.27 7.14 12.26
C VAL A 142 -4.08 8.66 12.25
N PRO A 143 -2.86 9.21 12.09
CA PRO A 143 -2.68 10.67 11.97
C PRO A 143 -3.49 11.27 10.82
N LEU A 144 -3.46 10.66 9.63
CA LEU A 144 -4.19 11.16 8.47
C LEU A 144 -5.72 11.13 8.68
N ALA A 145 -6.24 10.09 9.33
CA ALA A 145 -7.66 9.99 9.66
C ALA A 145 -8.10 11.07 10.65
N GLN A 146 -7.25 11.43 11.62
CA GLN A 146 -7.47 12.52 12.58
C GLN A 146 -7.46 13.90 11.89
N GLU A 147 -6.67 14.05 10.84
CA GLU A 147 -6.56 15.25 10.01
C GLU A 147 -7.68 15.33 8.94
N GLY A 148 -8.60 14.36 8.90
CA GLY A 148 -9.72 14.34 7.96
C GLY A 148 -9.37 13.91 6.54
N VAL A 149 -8.22 13.26 6.34
CA VAL A 149 -7.87 12.69 5.03
C VAL A 149 -8.75 11.49 4.73
N ARG A 150 -9.17 11.36 3.47
CA ARG A 150 -9.94 10.20 3.03
C ARG A 150 -9.05 8.96 2.95
N ILE A 151 -9.46 7.89 3.64
CA ILE A 151 -8.80 6.58 3.58
C ILE A 151 -9.83 5.58 3.02
N GLU A 152 -9.64 5.19 1.79
CA GLU A 152 -10.61 4.35 1.09
C GLU A 152 -10.46 2.88 1.50
N PRO A 153 -11.55 2.14 1.89
CA PRO A 153 -12.92 2.62 1.99
C PRO A 153 -13.36 2.99 3.42
N VAL A 154 -12.44 3.02 4.38
CA VAL A 154 -12.72 2.99 5.83
C VAL A 154 -12.97 4.36 6.47
N VAL A 155 -12.49 5.46 5.86
CA VAL A 155 -12.69 6.84 6.34
C VAL A 155 -13.13 7.72 5.18
N ALA A 156 -14.33 8.29 5.29
CA ALA A 156 -14.90 9.12 4.21
C ALA A 156 -14.13 10.43 3.92
N GLY A 157 -13.34 10.91 4.89
CA GLY A 157 -12.63 12.18 4.79
C GLY A 157 -13.51 13.39 5.09
N ALA A 158 -12.87 14.56 5.24
CA ALA A 158 -13.53 15.84 5.43
C ALA A 158 -14.23 16.30 4.13
N PRO A 159 -15.28 17.13 4.21
CA PRO A 159 -15.89 17.70 3.01
C PRO A 159 -14.87 18.45 2.14
N GLY A 160 -14.86 18.16 0.85
CA GLY A 160 -13.94 18.77 -0.11
C GLY A 160 -12.52 18.15 -0.15
N MET A 161 -12.23 17.11 0.63
CA MET A 161 -10.94 16.42 0.61
C MET A 161 -10.68 15.80 -0.78
N GLN A 162 -9.62 16.27 -1.43
CA GLN A 162 -9.21 15.81 -2.77
C GLN A 162 -8.15 14.68 -2.71
N THR A 163 -7.46 14.54 -1.59
CA THR A 163 -6.44 13.50 -1.38
C THR A 163 -7.10 12.22 -0.85
N VAL A 164 -6.76 11.11 -1.48
CA VAL A 164 -7.20 9.77 -1.08
C VAL A 164 -6.00 8.87 -0.85
N VAL A 165 -6.02 8.15 0.26
CA VAL A 165 -5.06 7.07 0.56
C VAL A 165 -5.78 5.74 0.50
N CYS A 166 -5.18 4.74 -0.14
CA CYS A 166 -5.72 3.37 -0.18
C CYS A 166 -4.61 2.33 -0.08
N GLU A 167 -4.98 1.17 0.42
CA GLU A 167 -4.15 -0.03 0.32
C GLU A 167 -4.10 -0.52 -1.12
N SER A 168 -2.93 -0.98 -1.52
CA SER A 168 -2.74 -1.66 -2.81
C SER A 168 -1.76 -2.80 -2.63
N CYS A 169 -1.77 -3.73 -3.59
CA CYS A 169 -0.85 -4.87 -3.60
C CYS A 169 -0.38 -5.11 -5.03
N PRO A 170 0.92 -4.89 -5.35
CA PRO A 170 1.45 -5.04 -6.70
C PRO A 170 1.17 -6.42 -7.30
N ALA A 171 1.35 -7.49 -6.52
CA ALA A 171 1.09 -8.86 -6.99
C ALA A 171 -0.38 -9.09 -7.36
N SER A 172 -1.31 -8.54 -6.58
CA SER A 172 -2.75 -8.60 -6.87
C SER A 172 -3.12 -7.76 -8.08
N ASP A 173 -2.52 -6.59 -8.25
CA ASP A 173 -2.73 -5.72 -9.41
C ASP A 173 -2.21 -6.36 -10.70
N LEU A 174 -1.01 -6.94 -10.67
CA LEU A 174 -0.45 -7.72 -11.77
C LEU A 174 -1.36 -8.89 -12.16
N GLN A 175 -1.87 -9.63 -11.18
CA GLN A 175 -2.78 -10.77 -11.42
C GLN A 175 -4.09 -10.32 -12.06
N ARG A 176 -4.72 -9.22 -11.59
CA ARG A 176 -5.94 -8.67 -12.16
C ARG A 176 -5.75 -8.20 -13.61
N ARG A 177 -4.55 -7.73 -13.95
CA ARG A 177 -4.17 -7.36 -15.32
C ARG A 177 -3.82 -8.54 -16.21
N GLY A 178 -3.74 -9.77 -15.68
CA GLY A 178 -3.27 -10.94 -16.41
C GLY A 178 -1.77 -10.88 -16.76
N TRP A 179 -0.98 -10.18 -15.94
CA TRP A 179 0.47 -10.05 -16.13
C TRP A 179 1.23 -11.05 -15.23
N PRO A 180 2.53 -11.30 -15.49
CA PRO A 180 3.36 -12.08 -14.58
C PRO A 180 3.32 -11.47 -13.18
N HIS A 181 2.88 -12.25 -12.18
CA HIS A 181 2.68 -11.76 -10.81
C HIS A 181 3.53 -12.51 -9.78
N LYS A 182 4.36 -13.44 -10.23
CA LYS A 182 5.26 -14.24 -9.39
C LYS A 182 6.66 -14.29 -9.99
N GLY A 183 7.67 -14.44 -9.13
CA GLY A 183 9.03 -14.72 -9.55
C GLY A 183 9.81 -13.51 -10.09
N TYR A 184 9.29 -12.29 -9.97
CA TYR A 184 10.01 -11.07 -10.35
C TYR A 184 10.91 -10.51 -9.24
N LYS A 185 10.70 -10.94 -7.98
CA LYS A 185 11.57 -10.62 -6.83
C LYS A 185 12.63 -11.69 -6.66
N GLY A 186 13.84 -11.27 -6.34
CA GLY A 186 14.98 -12.16 -6.08
C GLY A 186 16.15 -11.96 -7.04
N LYS A 187 17.25 -12.64 -6.70
CA LYS A 187 18.52 -12.63 -7.45
C LYS A 187 18.47 -13.57 -8.63
N GLY A 188 19.30 -13.26 -9.63
CA GLY A 188 19.55 -14.10 -10.79
C GLY A 188 18.79 -13.69 -12.04
N GLU A 189 19.02 -14.46 -13.12
CA GLU A 189 18.55 -14.15 -14.48
C GLU A 189 17.03 -14.24 -14.59
N ARG A 190 16.43 -15.33 -14.11
CA ARG A 190 14.98 -15.54 -14.23
C ARG A 190 14.11 -14.46 -13.59
N PRO A 191 14.34 -14.00 -12.33
CA PRO A 191 13.59 -12.87 -11.79
C PRO A 191 13.79 -11.57 -12.58
N ARG A 192 15.00 -11.35 -13.11
CA ARG A 192 15.29 -10.22 -13.98
C ARG A 192 14.48 -10.26 -15.27
N GLU A 193 14.45 -11.40 -15.96
CA GLU A 193 13.63 -11.60 -17.18
C GLU A 193 12.15 -11.30 -16.92
N VAL A 194 11.62 -11.70 -15.77
CA VAL A 194 10.23 -11.40 -15.41
C VAL A 194 10.02 -9.88 -15.22
N ARG A 195 10.98 -9.18 -14.60
CA ARG A 195 10.91 -7.71 -14.50
C ARG A 195 10.99 -7.05 -15.89
N GLU A 196 11.86 -7.55 -16.77
CA GLU A 196 11.97 -7.12 -18.17
C GLU A 196 10.69 -7.38 -18.99
N GLU A 197 9.90 -8.37 -18.62
CA GLU A 197 8.57 -8.62 -19.21
C GLU A 197 7.50 -7.68 -18.65
N ILE A 198 7.51 -7.39 -17.35
CA ILE A 198 6.49 -6.57 -16.67
C ILE A 198 6.61 -5.09 -17.06
N LEU A 199 7.82 -4.52 -17.03
CA LEU A 199 8.03 -3.08 -17.21
C LEU A 199 7.49 -2.55 -18.55
N PRO A 200 7.71 -3.19 -19.72
CA PRO A 200 7.11 -2.74 -20.97
C PRO A 200 5.57 -2.81 -20.98
N ARG A 201 4.97 -3.71 -20.19
CA ARG A 201 3.51 -3.76 -20.05
C ARG A 201 2.99 -2.56 -19.27
N ALA A 202 3.71 -2.12 -18.21
CA ALA A 202 3.38 -0.91 -17.47
C ALA A 202 3.49 0.35 -18.35
N VAL A 203 4.52 0.42 -19.20
CA VAL A 203 4.66 1.51 -20.19
C VAL A 203 3.49 1.51 -21.18
N ARG A 204 3.12 0.37 -21.75
CA ARG A 204 1.94 0.27 -22.62
C ARG A 204 0.62 0.60 -21.93
N ALA A 205 0.55 0.40 -20.61
CA ALA A 205 -0.62 0.78 -19.81
C ALA A 205 -0.65 2.28 -19.47
N GLY A 206 0.31 3.08 -19.96
CA GLY A 206 0.30 4.54 -19.87
C GLY A 206 1.27 5.14 -18.84
N LEU A 207 2.26 4.36 -18.38
CA LEU A 207 3.34 4.89 -17.54
C LEU A 207 4.48 5.37 -18.43
N VAL A 208 4.88 6.63 -18.29
CA VAL A 208 6.07 7.17 -18.99
C VAL A 208 7.28 7.00 -18.06
N VAL A 209 8.09 5.98 -18.33
CA VAL A 209 9.26 5.62 -17.51
C VAL A 209 10.53 6.11 -18.20
N PRO A 210 11.33 7.02 -17.60
CA PRO A 210 12.65 7.35 -18.09
C PRO A 210 13.55 6.11 -18.17
N GLU A 211 14.40 6.03 -19.18
CA GLU A 211 15.27 4.87 -19.42
C GLU A 211 16.10 4.49 -18.19
N SER A 212 16.73 5.47 -17.55
CA SER A 212 17.53 5.25 -16.34
C SER A 212 16.73 4.71 -15.15
N ILE A 213 15.44 5.07 -15.04
CA ILE A 213 14.53 4.54 -14.01
C ILE A 213 14.13 3.10 -14.37
N GLY A 214 13.89 2.84 -15.65
CA GLY A 214 13.59 1.50 -16.15
C GLY A 214 14.73 0.52 -15.88
N GLU A 215 15.96 0.91 -16.18
CA GLU A 215 17.16 0.11 -15.90
C GLU A 215 17.32 -0.18 -14.39
N GLN A 216 17.11 0.85 -13.55
CA GLN A 216 17.15 0.67 -12.10
C GLN A 216 16.06 -0.29 -11.62
N ALA A 217 14.82 -0.21 -12.14
CA ALA A 217 13.73 -1.10 -11.76
C ALA A 217 13.98 -2.56 -12.18
N ILE A 218 14.63 -2.78 -13.32
CA ILE A 218 15.04 -4.11 -13.77
C ILE A 218 16.19 -4.65 -12.91
N ALA A 219 17.15 -3.79 -12.53
CA ALA A 219 18.30 -4.18 -11.72
C ALA A 219 17.96 -4.38 -10.24
N ASP A 220 16.86 -3.80 -9.76
CA ASP A 220 16.42 -3.91 -8.36
C ASP A 220 15.93 -5.34 -8.05
N GLU A 221 16.80 -6.13 -7.40
CA GLU A 221 16.55 -7.54 -7.08
C GLU A 221 15.39 -7.73 -6.09
N GLU A 222 15.15 -6.75 -5.22
CA GLU A 222 14.02 -6.75 -4.26
C GLU A 222 12.69 -6.44 -4.95
N GLY A 223 12.76 -5.74 -6.11
CA GLY A 223 11.59 -5.37 -6.91
C GLY A 223 10.79 -4.19 -6.36
N ASP A 224 11.31 -3.52 -5.33
CA ASP A 224 10.62 -2.44 -4.62
C ASP A 224 10.33 -1.24 -5.54
N LEU A 225 11.30 -0.90 -6.43
CA LEU A 225 11.10 0.18 -7.39
C LEU A 225 10.05 -0.20 -8.44
N LEU A 226 10.05 -1.45 -8.92
CA LEU A 226 9.04 -1.93 -9.86
C LEU A 226 7.64 -1.92 -9.21
N ASP A 227 7.54 -2.32 -7.94
CA ASP A 227 6.28 -2.29 -7.19
C ASP A 227 5.73 -0.86 -7.07
N ALA A 228 6.57 0.10 -6.71
CA ALA A 228 6.17 1.52 -6.68
C ALA A 228 5.70 2.02 -8.06
N LEU A 229 6.41 1.68 -9.14
CA LEU A 229 6.03 2.04 -10.52
C LEU A 229 4.67 1.43 -10.91
N LEU A 230 4.42 0.17 -10.58
CA LEU A 230 3.15 -0.50 -10.86
C LEU A 230 1.98 0.17 -10.14
N LEU A 231 2.19 0.58 -8.89
CA LEU A 231 1.18 1.29 -8.13
C LEU A 231 0.97 2.75 -8.58
N ALA A 232 1.86 3.33 -9.39
CA ALA A 232 1.64 4.62 -10.04
C ALA A 232 0.71 4.55 -11.28
N LEU A 233 0.34 3.35 -11.73
CA LEU A 233 -0.72 3.16 -12.73
C LEU A 233 -2.11 3.44 -12.12
N GLU A 234 -3.09 3.71 -12.99
CA GLU A 234 -4.50 3.67 -12.59
C GLU A 234 -4.84 2.31 -11.97
N PRO A 235 -5.55 2.26 -10.83
CA PRO A 235 -5.92 0.99 -10.23
C PRO A 235 -6.77 0.14 -11.18
N ALA A 236 -6.52 -1.16 -11.19
CA ALA A 236 -7.41 -2.08 -11.87
C ALA A 236 -8.80 -2.04 -11.20
N PRO A 237 -9.90 -2.08 -11.98
CA PRO A 237 -11.25 -2.03 -11.41
C PRO A 237 -11.46 -3.12 -10.35
N THR A 238 -12.06 -2.73 -9.23
CA THR A 238 -12.48 -3.65 -8.16
C THR A 238 -13.75 -3.12 -7.50
N VAL A 239 -14.53 -4.00 -6.91
CA VAL A 239 -15.73 -3.66 -6.15
C VAL A 239 -15.52 -4.09 -4.71
N ALA A 240 -15.45 -3.12 -3.83
CA ALA A 240 -15.30 -3.35 -2.40
C ALA A 240 -16.66 -3.81 -1.79
N PRO A 241 -16.72 -4.98 -1.13
CA PRO A 241 -17.92 -5.42 -0.42
C PRO A 241 -18.11 -4.62 0.89
N LYS A 242 -19.21 -4.87 1.60
CA LYS A 242 -19.51 -4.14 2.86
C LYS A 242 -18.47 -4.39 3.97
N GLU A 243 -17.88 -5.56 4.01
CA GLU A 243 -16.83 -5.96 4.97
C GLU A 243 -15.59 -5.06 4.83
N ALA A 244 -15.34 -4.54 3.64
CA ALA A 244 -14.23 -3.62 3.36
C ALA A 244 -14.26 -2.33 4.20
N LEU A 245 -15.46 -1.89 4.65
CA LEU A 245 -15.60 -0.74 5.55
C LEU A 245 -14.98 -0.98 6.94
N VAL A 246 -14.72 -2.23 7.28
CA VAL A 246 -14.15 -2.66 8.57
C VAL A 246 -12.74 -3.20 8.41
N GLU A 247 -12.53 -4.09 7.42
CA GLU A 247 -11.26 -4.80 7.21
C GLU A 247 -10.26 -4.02 6.34
N GLY A 248 -10.73 -3.01 5.61
CA GLY A 248 -9.97 -2.40 4.50
C GLY A 248 -10.16 -3.15 3.18
N TRP A 249 -9.62 -2.58 2.10
CA TRP A 249 -9.70 -3.18 0.76
C TRP A 249 -8.47 -2.87 -0.08
N VAL A 250 -8.07 -3.79 -0.94
CA VAL A 250 -6.94 -3.64 -1.88
C VAL A 250 -7.43 -3.11 -3.23
N TYR A 251 -6.94 -1.94 -3.64
CA TYR A 251 -7.28 -1.27 -4.91
C TYR A 251 -6.22 -1.43 -5.98
#